data_01e24f5889fcb860e7bfca955c244faf
#
_entry.id   01e24f5889fcb860e7bfca955c244faf
#
_cell.length_a   1.000
_cell.length_b   1.000
_cell.length_c   1.000
_cell.angle_alpha   90.00
_cell.angle_beta   90.00
_cell.angle_gamma   90.00
#
_symmetry.space_group_name_H-M   'P 1'
#
loop_
_entity.id
_entity.type
_entity.pdbx_description
1 polymer ?
#
loop_
_entity_poly.entity_id
_entity_poly.type
_entity_poly.pdbx_seq_one_letter_code
_entity_poly.pdbx_strand_id
1 'polypeptide(L)'
;AMVVYDYKFPTLATKLYYHYKKNQKLGKVPKGCKFNMINFVDVEYSRRVNPIQAKYINNLAAASETAETLLESLQKGKKEGGGGSDQFFQTSAVNFLAACIYFFVNYEREPYDAKGNKLYAEKRQDPETKFWKPTGVVRDKEGGEIVNPAYWLGKYSDMPHILSFLNESYQTIFEVLETDNEV
;
A
#
# COMPACT_ATOMS: atom_id res chain seq x y z
N ALA A 1 11.73 -13.79 14.95
CA ALA A 1 11.77 -13.66 13.49
C ALA A 1 13.23 -13.74 13.02
N MET A 2 13.48 -14.28 11.85
CA MET A 2 14.81 -14.35 11.23
C MET A 2 14.72 -13.76 9.83
N VAL A 3 15.66 -12.88 9.48
CA VAL A 3 15.82 -12.33 8.14
C VAL A 3 17.16 -12.83 7.61
N VAL A 4 17.15 -13.35 6.38
CA VAL A 4 18.34 -13.92 5.74
C VAL A 4 18.49 -13.31 4.36
N TYR A 5 19.68 -12.83 4.06
CA TYR A 5 20.04 -12.33 2.74
C TYR A 5 20.76 -13.43 1.94
N ASP A 6 20.17 -13.81 0.81
CA ASP A 6 20.74 -14.82 -0.08
C ASP A 6 21.40 -14.15 -1.29
N TYR A 7 22.69 -13.91 -1.17
CA TYR A 7 23.49 -13.27 -2.24
C TYR A 7 23.61 -14.14 -3.50
N LYS A 8 23.57 -15.46 -3.35
CA LYS A 8 23.65 -16.42 -4.45
C LYS A 8 22.34 -17.19 -4.60
N PHE A 9 21.25 -16.46 -4.73
CA PHE A 9 19.95 -17.07 -4.95
C PHE A 9 19.99 -18.09 -6.12
N PRO A 10 19.35 -19.27 -6.00
CA PRO A 10 18.45 -19.70 -4.91
C PRO A 10 19.10 -20.62 -3.85
N THR A 11 20.41 -20.65 -3.73
CA THR A 11 21.13 -21.68 -2.99
C THR A 11 20.75 -21.73 -1.51
N LEU A 12 20.80 -20.62 -0.82
CA LEU A 12 20.50 -20.56 0.61
C LEU A 12 18.98 -20.57 0.85
N ALA A 13 18.23 -19.87 0.04
CA ALA A 13 16.77 -19.84 0.12
C ALA A 13 16.16 -21.23 0.00
N THR A 14 16.64 -22.03 -0.95
CA THR A 14 16.20 -23.41 -1.14
C THR A 14 16.49 -24.29 0.08
N LYS A 15 17.71 -24.22 0.63
CA LYS A 15 18.08 -24.98 1.84
C LYS A 15 17.23 -24.60 3.03
N LEU A 16 17.01 -23.31 3.26
CA LEU A 16 16.20 -22.79 4.35
C LEU A 16 14.73 -23.20 4.20
N TYR A 17 14.19 -23.15 2.99
CA TYR A 17 12.83 -23.58 2.71
C TYR A 17 12.61 -25.05 3.02
N TYR A 18 13.51 -25.94 2.55
CA TYR A 18 13.42 -27.37 2.84
C TYR A 18 13.57 -27.65 4.35
N HIS A 19 14.48 -26.95 5.02
CA HIS A 19 14.65 -27.08 6.47
C HIS A 19 13.40 -26.63 7.23
N TYR A 20 12.81 -25.49 6.83
CA TYR A 20 11.54 -25.01 7.35
C TYR A 20 10.43 -26.05 7.17
N LYS A 21 10.27 -26.59 5.96
CA LYS A 21 9.25 -27.60 5.66
C LYS A 21 9.44 -28.89 6.45
N LYS A 22 10.69 -29.36 6.60
CA LYS A 22 11.00 -30.53 7.44
C LYS A 22 10.60 -30.30 8.89
N ASN A 23 10.97 -29.17 9.46
CA ASN A 23 10.63 -28.84 10.84
C ASN A 23 9.13 -28.59 11.04
N GLN A 24 8.43 -28.03 10.04
CA GLN A 24 6.98 -27.88 10.05
C GLN A 24 6.29 -29.26 10.15
N LYS A 25 6.72 -30.24 9.34
CA LYS A 25 6.20 -31.62 9.40
C LYS A 25 6.46 -32.30 10.76
N LEU A 26 7.55 -31.97 11.41
CA LEU A 26 7.92 -32.49 12.74
C LEU A 26 7.26 -31.73 13.90
N GLY A 27 6.38 -30.75 13.62
CA GLY A 27 5.75 -29.93 14.65
C GLY A 27 6.69 -29.01 15.42
N LYS A 28 7.93 -28.82 14.94
CA LYS A 28 8.96 -27.98 15.59
C LYS A 28 8.89 -26.50 15.22
N VAL A 29 8.05 -26.14 14.25
CA VAL A 29 7.85 -24.76 13.86
C VAL A 29 6.71 -24.15 14.69
N PRO A 30 6.91 -23.00 15.33
CA PRO A 30 5.86 -22.35 16.10
C PRO A 30 4.61 -22.10 15.27
N LYS A 31 3.43 -22.21 15.89
CA LYS A 31 2.15 -21.96 15.25
C LYS A 31 2.12 -20.52 14.71
N GLY A 32 1.73 -20.33 13.46
CA GLY A 32 1.68 -19.02 12.79
C GLY A 32 3.00 -18.57 12.15
N CYS A 33 4.10 -19.29 12.33
CA CYS A 33 5.34 -19.00 11.62
C CYS A 33 5.18 -19.26 10.12
N LYS A 34 5.62 -18.30 9.30
CA LYS A 34 5.55 -18.37 7.82
C LYS A 34 6.93 -18.17 7.22
N PHE A 35 7.21 -18.88 6.15
CA PHE A 35 8.37 -18.61 5.30
C PHE A 35 7.94 -17.63 4.20
N ASN A 36 8.57 -16.47 4.15
CA ASN A 36 8.34 -15.48 3.11
C ASN A 36 9.66 -15.24 2.39
N MET A 37 9.58 -15.10 1.08
CA MET A 37 10.72 -14.78 0.23
C MET A 37 10.43 -13.48 -0.50
N ILE A 38 11.41 -12.58 -0.55
CA ILE A 38 11.39 -11.37 -1.38
C ILE A 38 12.49 -11.55 -2.42
N ASN A 39 12.11 -11.65 -3.68
CA ASN A 39 13.00 -11.82 -4.80
C ASN A 39 12.75 -10.70 -5.82
N PHE A 40 13.78 -9.92 -6.10
CA PHE A 40 13.70 -8.79 -7.03
C PHE A 40 14.00 -9.18 -8.48
N VAL A 41 14.53 -10.37 -8.71
CA VAL A 41 14.86 -10.89 -10.04
C VAL A 41 13.70 -11.73 -10.58
N ASP A 42 13.30 -12.75 -9.82
CA ASP A 42 12.20 -13.63 -10.18
C ASP A 42 10.97 -13.29 -9.35
N VAL A 43 10.27 -12.25 -9.75
CA VAL A 43 9.13 -11.69 -8.98
C VAL A 43 7.97 -12.67 -8.80
N GLU A 44 7.87 -13.70 -9.64
CA GLU A 44 6.87 -14.77 -9.52
C GLU A 44 6.99 -15.53 -8.19
N TYR A 45 8.21 -15.70 -7.69
CA TYR A 45 8.49 -16.36 -6.42
C TYR A 45 8.51 -15.39 -5.24
N SER A 46 8.33 -14.10 -5.51
CA SER A 46 8.39 -13.07 -4.48
C SER A 46 7.08 -12.87 -3.76
N ARG A 47 7.16 -12.73 -2.44
CA ARG A 47 6.05 -12.21 -1.66
C ARG A 47 5.84 -10.72 -1.99
N ARG A 48 4.63 -10.36 -2.34
CA ARG A 48 4.28 -8.94 -2.52
C ARG A 48 4.27 -8.23 -1.17
N VAL A 49 4.86 -7.05 -1.15
CA VAL A 49 4.89 -6.16 0.03
C VAL A 49 4.21 -4.86 -0.37
N ASN A 50 3.25 -4.44 0.42
CA ASN A 50 2.65 -3.12 0.29
C ASN A 50 3.23 -2.21 1.38
N PRO A 51 4.09 -1.23 1.04
CA PRO A 51 4.72 -0.35 2.02
C PRO A 51 3.76 0.69 2.62
N ILE A 52 2.63 0.95 1.95
CA ILE A 52 1.66 1.97 2.33
C ILE A 52 0.38 1.38 2.94
N GLN A 53 0.47 0.22 3.60
CA GLN A 53 -0.68 -0.35 4.28
C GLN A 53 -1.17 0.55 5.42
N ALA A 54 -2.48 0.78 5.48
CA ALA A 54 -3.14 1.61 6.49
C ALA A 54 -2.75 1.29 7.95
N LYS A 55 -2.42 0.04 8.26
CA LYS A 55 -2.00 -0.36 9.61
C LYS A 55 -0.64 0.18 10.06
N TYR A 56 0.21 0.61 9.13
CA TYR A 56 1.56 1.10 9.43
C TYR A 56 1.67 2.63 9.37
N ILE A 57 0.74 3.29 8.69
CA ILE A 57 0.74 4.74 8.52
C ILE A 57 -0.32 5.33 9.44
N ASN A 58 0.09 5.90 10.56
CA ASN A 58 -0.82 6.35 11.61
C ASN A 58 -1.12 7.85 11.59
N ASN A 59 -0.30 8.63 10.89
CA ASN A 59 -0.40 10.07 10.79
C ASN A 59 0.23 10.59 9.49
N LEU A 60 0.05 11.87 9.21
CA LEU A 60 0.60 12.52 8.01
C LEU A 60 2.14 12.48 7.97
N ALA A 61 2.80 12.59 9.13
CA ALA A 61 4.27 12.52 9.18
C ALA A 61 4.80 11.16 8.70
N ALA A 62 4.16 10.05 9.11
CA ALA A 62 4.50 8.71 8.64
C ALA A 62 4.21 8.53 7.13
N ALA A 63 3.17 9.18 6.61
CA ALA A 63 2.89 9.20 5.17
C ALA A 63 3.99 9.97 4.41
N SER A 64 4.44 11.11 4.93
CA SER A 64 5.52 11.92 4.35
C SER A 64 6.85 11.17 4.31
N GLU A 65 7.24 10.53 5.40
CA GLU A 65 8.46 9.71 5.48
C GLU A 65 8.41 8.54 4.48
N THR A 66 7.24 7.92 4.36
CA THR A 66 7.03 6.83 3.40
C THR A 66 7.12 7.34 1.96
N ALA A 67 6.51 8.48 1.65
CA ALA A 67 6.55 9.11 0.34
C ALA A 67 7.99 9.49 -0.07
N GLU A 68 8.72 10.10 0.85
CA GLU A 68 10.14 10.47 0.65
C GLU A 68 10.97 9.23 0.32
N THR A 69 10.89 8.19 1.15
CA THR A 69 11.62 6.93 0.95
C THR A 69 11.29 6.28 -0.40
N LEU A 70 10.02 6.29 -0.81
CA LEU A 70 9.59 5.76 -2.10
C LEU A 70 10.18 6.56 -3.26
N LEU A 71 10.09 7.89 -3.23
CA LEU A 71 10.62 8.74 -4.29
C LEU A 71 12.14 8.69 -4.37
N GLU A 72 12.85 8.68 -3.25
CA GLU A 72 14.30 8.50 -3.22
C GLU A 72 14.72 7.16 -3.82
N SER A 73 14.00 6.07 -3.50
CA SER A 73 14.30 4.75 -4.05
C SER A 73 14.13 4.69 -5.56
N LEU A 74 13.18 5.44 -6.13
CA LEU A 74 12.95 5.54 -7.56
C LEU A 74 14.00 6.43 -8.27
N GLN A 75 14.60 7.37 -7.54
CA GLN A 75 15.62 8.28 -8.07
C GLN A 75 17.04 7.73 -7.97
N LYS A 76 17.28 6.64 -7.23
CA LYS A 76 18.58 5.98 -7.14
C LYS A 76 19.07 5.58 -8.54
N GLY A 77 20.07 6.33 -9.04
CA GLY A 77 20.63 6.17 -10.39
C GLY A 77 20.54 7.40 -11.27
N LYS A 78 19.78 8.43 -10.89
CA LYS A 78 19.89 9.75 -11.51
C LYS A 78 21.02 10.51 -10.84
N LYS A 79 21.97 11.02 -11.64
CA LYS A 79 23.06 11.86 -11.13
C LYS A 79 22.47 13.07 -10.41
N GLU A 80 22.94 13.33 -9.20
CA GLU A 80 22.74 14.59 -8.50
C GLU A 80 23.30 15.72 -9.36
N GLY A 81 22.45 16.49 -9.96
CA GLY A 81 22.80 17.59 -10.84
C GLY A 81 21.62 18.53 -11.01
N GLY A 82 21.02 18.95 -9.88
CA GLY A 82 19.87 19.83 -9.92
C GLY A 82 20.10 21.08 -9.08
N GLY A 83 19.84 22.25 -9.66
CA GLY A 83 19.77 23.52 -8.94
C GLY A 83 18.56 23.59 -8.02
N GLY A 84 18.38 24.72 -7.29
CA GLY A 84 17.30 24.89 -6.31
C GLY A 84 15.88 24.64 -6.82
N SER A 85 15.64 24.71 -8.15
CA SER A 85 14.35 24.36 -8.75
C SER A 85 14.05 22.86 -8.64
N ASP A 86 15.05 21.99 -8.79
CA ASP A 86 14.85 20.54 -8.70
C ASP A 86 14.47 20.12 -7.27
N GLN A 87 15.05 20.77 -6.28
CA GLN A 87 14.71 20.52 -4.87
C GLN A 87 13.27 20.96 -4.57
N PHE A 88 12.81 22.08 -5.12
CA PHE A 88 11.43 22.52 -4.99
C PHE A 88 10.46 21.50 -5.59
N PHE A 89 10.72 21.03 -6.81
CA PHE A 89 9.87 20.02 -7.46
C PHE A 89 9.87 18.70 -6.71
N GLN A 90 11.01 18.27 -6.18
CA GLN A 90 11.09 17.06 -5.36
C GLN A 90 10.25 17.18 -4.08
N THR A 91 10.40 18.27 -3.35
CA THR A 91 9.63 18.51 -2.13
C THR A 91 8.13 18.56 -2.42
N SER A 92 7.73 19.22 -3.51
CA SER A 92 6.33 19.27 -3.92
C SER A 92 5.78 17.89 -4.29
N ALA A 93 6.57 17.07 -4.98
CA ALA A 93 6.18 15.70 -5.31
C ALA A 93 6.04 14.81 -4.07
N VAL A 94 6.96 14.95 -3.09
CA VAL A 94 6.87 14.26 -1.80
C VAL A 94 5.59 14.63 -1.07
N ASN A 95 5.32 15.92 -0.95
CA ASN A 95 4.14 16.42 -0.24
C ASN A 95 2.84 15.93 -0.90
N PHE A 96 2.78 16.01 -2.24
CA PHE A 96 1.61 15.54 -2.97
C PHE A 96 1.40 14.04 -2.85
N LEU A 97 2.46 13.24 -2.96
CA LEU A 97 2.37 11.80 -2.75
C LEU A 97 2.00 11.44 -1.30
N ALA A 98 2.52 12.18 -0.32
CA ALA A 98 2.18 12.01 1.08
C ALA A 98 0.70 12.29 1.34
N ALA A 99 0.15 13.37 0.76
CA ALA A 99 -1.25 13.69 0.82
C ALA A 99 -2.12 12.56 0.24
N CYS A 100 -1.78 12.05 -0.93
CA CYS A 100 -2.48 10.91 -1.54
C CYS A 100 -2.40 9.65 -0.66
N ILE A 101 -1.23 9.31 -0.14
CA ILE A 101 -1.05 8.15 0.75
C ILE A 101 -1.92 8.31 1.99
N TYR A 102 -1.86 9.46 2.65
CA TYR A 102 -2.61 9.71 3.88
C TYR A 102 -4.12 9.68 3.66
N PHE A 103 -4.59 10.30 2.58
CA PHE A 103 -5.99 10.24 2.18
C PHE A 103 -6.48 8.80 2.00
N PHE A 104 -5.79 7.98 1.20
CA PHE A 104 -6.21 6.60 0.94
C PHE A 104 -6.10 5.70 2.16
N VAL A 105 -5.13 5.92 3.02
CA VAL A 105 -4.99 5.23 4.31
C VAL A 105 -6.19 5.51 5.21
N ASN A 106 -6.61 6.77 5.33
CA ASN A 106 -7.76 7.15 6.13
C ASN A 106 -9.05 6.66 5.51
N TYR A 107 -9.17 6.75 4.21
CA TYR A 107 -10.31 6.24 3.46
C TYR A 107 -10.49 4.72 3.61
N GLU A 108 -9.40 3.96 3.62
CA GLU A 108 -9.45 2.50 3.88
C GLU A 108 -9.89 2.18 5.29
N ARG A 109 -9.48 2.98 6.28
CA ARG A 109 -9.85 2.79 7.69
C ARG A 109 -11.29 3.21 7.96
N GLU A 110 -11.62 4.43 7.59
CA GLU A 110 -12.91 5.07 7.88
C GLU A 110 -13.33 5.98 6.74
N PRO A 111 -13.82 5.41 5.63
CA PRO A 111 -14.23 6.21 4.48
C PRO A 111 -15.39 7.13 4.81
N TYR A 112 -15.32 8.37 4.35
CA TYR A 112 -16.38 9.37 4.44
C TYR A 112 -16.72 9.90 3.05
N ASP A 113 -17.97 10.33 2.86
CA ASP A 113 -18.37 11.04 1.66
C ASP A 113 -17.99 12.53 1.72
N ALA A 114 -18.13 13.23 0.60
CA ALA A 114 -17.87 14.68 0.52
C ALA A 114 -18.73 15.52 1.47
N LYS A 115 -19.79 14.96 2.04
CA LYS A 115 -20.69 15.62 3.02
C LYS A 115 -20.33 15.26 4.46
N GLY A 116 -19.28 14.48 4.68
CA GLY A 116 -18.86 14.02 6.00
C GLY A 116 -19.68 12.86 6.55
N ASN A 117 -20.49 12.17 5.75
CA ASN A 117 -21.20 10.98 6.20
C ASN A 117 -20.27 9.76 6.14
N LYS A 118 -20.29 8.95 7.18
CA LYS A 118 -19.47 7.72 7.24
C LYS A 118 -19.96 6.71 6.19
N LEU A 119 -19.00 6.17 5.45
CA LEU A 119 -19.21 5.12 4.47
C LEU A 119 -18.70 3.78 5.00
N TYR A 120 -19.16 2.70 4.41
CA TYR A 120 -18.81 1.33 4.81
C TYR A 120 -18.28 0.58 3.59
N ALA A 121 -17.00 0.23 3.62
CA ALA A 121 -16.42 -0.62 2.60
C ALA A 121 -16.95 -2.05 2.75
N GLU A 122 -17.63 -2.56 1.72
CA GLU A 122 -18.10 -3.92 1.70
C GLU A 122 -16.94 -4.91 1.66
N LYS A 123 -17.01 -5.93 2.51
CA LYS A 123 -16.04 -7.03 2.53
C LYS A 123 -16.77 -8.34 2.25
N ARG A 124 -16.16 -9.20 1.47
CA ARG A 124 -16.64 -10.56 1.20
C ARG A 124 -15.58 -11.58 1.59
N GLN A 125 -16.02 -12.67 2.20
CA GLN A 125 -15.12 -13.77 2.53
C GLN A 125 -14.77 -14.53 1.24
N ASP A 126 -13.48 -14.68 0.99
CA ASP A 126 -12.97 -15.50 -0.10
C ASP A 126 -13.29 -16.98 0.18
N PRO A 127 -13.99 -17.68 -0.72
CA PRO A 127 -14.43 -19.04 -0.48
C PRO A 127 -13.28 -20.05 -0.32
N GLU A 128 -12.12 -19.78 -0.93
CA GLU A 128 -10.96 -20.68 -0.86
C GLU A 128 -10.09 -20.39 0.35
N THR A 129 -9.72 -19.12 0.55
CA THR A 129 -8.77 -18.72 1.59
C THR A 129 -9.43 -18.41 2.92
N LYS A 130 -10.76 -18.23 2.96
CA LYS A 130 -11.55 -17.79 4.12
C LYS A 130 -11.13 -16.42 4.70
N PHE A 131 -10.31 -15.66 3.99
CA PHE A 131 -9.99 -14.29 4.37
C PHE A 131 -11.04 -13.31 3.85
N TRP A 132 -11.31 -12.28 4.66
CA TRP A 132 -12.16 -11.18 4.25
C TRP A 132 -11.40 -10.25 3.30
N LYS A 133 -11.91 -10.09 2.10
CA LYS A 133 -11.38 -9.19 1.07
C LYS A 133 -12.38 -8.09 0.78
N PRO A 134 -11.94 -6.85 0.59
CA PRO A 134 -12.83 -5.78 0.12
C PRO A 134 -13.34 -6.13 -1.28
N THR A 135 -14.65 -5.96 -1.49
CA THR A 135 -15.30 -6.21 -2.80
C THR A 135 -15.07 -5.08 -3.78
N GLY A 136 -14.72 -3.95 -3.22
CA GLY A 136 -14.63 -2.76 -4.00
C GLY A 136 -15.89 -1.89 -3.97
N VAL A 137 -16.93 -2.33 -3.34
CA VAL A 137 -18.18 -1.58 -3.18
C VAL A 137 -18.12 -0.79 -1.87
N VAL A 138 -18.52 0.47 -1.94
CA VAL A 138 -18.69 1.33 -0.77
C VAL A 138 -20.18 1.62 -0.60
N ARG A 139 -20.65 1.48 0.62
CA ARG A 139 -22.08 1.67 0.96
C ARG A 139 -22.24 2.81 1.93
N ASP A 140 -23.38 3.50 1.83
CA ASP A 140 -23.79 4.47 2.81
C ASP A 140 -24.30 3.81 4.11
N LYS A 141 -24.73 4.63 5.06
CA LYS A 141 -25.25 4.19 6.35
C LYS A 141 -26.52 3.34 6.24
N GLU A 142 -27.29 3.52 5.17
CA GLU A 142 -28.56 2.81 4.89
C GLU A 142 -28.32 1.56 4.03
N GLY A 143 -27.08 1.29 3.66
CA GLY A 143 -26.69 0.14 2.86
C GLY A 143 -26.80 0.37 1.35
N GLY A 144 -27.11 1.60 0.92
CA GLY A 144 -27.11 1.99 -0.49
C GLY A 144 -25.70 1.96 -1.08
N GLU A 145 -25.58 1.48 -2.32
CA GLU A 145 -24.30 1.50 -3.03
C GLU A 145 -23.99 2.92 -3.51
N ILE A 146 -22.80 3.41 -3.17
CA ILE A 146 -22.30 4.69 -3.64
C ILE A 146 -21.45 4.45 -4.88
N VAL A 147 -22.01 4.79 -6.03
CA VAL A 147 -21.33 4.72 -7.32
C VAL A 147 -20.73 6.08 -7.63
N ASN A 148 -19.51 6.32 -7.11
CA ASN A 148 -18.74 7.49 -7.46
C ASN A 148 -17.31 7.04 -7.80
N PRO A 149 -16.76 7.42 -8.97
CA PRO A 149 -15.38 7.06 -9.35
C PRO A 149 -14.34 7.42 -8.29
N ALA A 150 -14.49 8.52 -7.58
CA ALA A 150 -13.60 8.93 -6.51
C ALA A 150 -13.62 7.96 -5.32
N TYR A 151 -14.79 7.48 -4.91
CA TYR A 151 -14.90 6.47 -3.84
C TYR A 151 -14.36 5.12 -4.27
N TRP A 152 -14.50 4.82 -5.51
CA TRP A 152 -13.99 3.63 -6.13
C TRP A 152 -12.47 3.56 -6.10
N LEU A 153 -11.80 4.67 -6.37
CA LEU A 153 -10.35 4.78 -6.31
C LEU A 153 -9.80 4.76 -4.88
N GLY A 154 -10.55 5.32 -3.94
CA GLY A 154 -10.15 5.45 -2.54
C GLY A 154 -10.26 4.20 -1.68
N LYS A 155 -10.47 3.02 -2.23
CA LYS A 155 -10.70 1.79 -1.45
C LYS A 155 -9.47 1.19 -0.82
N TYR A 156 -8.31 1.45 -1.42
CA TYR A 156 -7.09 0.73 -1.11
C TYR A 156 -5.92 1.68 -0.97
N SER A 157 -5.23 1.57 0.13
CA SER A 157 -3.93 2.19 0.32
C SER A 157 -2.85 1.30 -0.28
N ASP A 158 -2.75 1.29 -1.60
CA ASP A 158 -1.68 0.63 -2.34
C ASP A 158 -1.25 1.44 -3.58
N MET A 159 -0.05 1.19 -4.07
CA MET A 159 0.51 1.94 -5.19
C MET A 159 -0.29 1.82 -6.49
N PRO A 160 -0.83 0.65 -6.89
CA PRO A 160 -1.67 0.57 -8.08
C PRO A 160 -2.88 1.48 -8.03
N HIS A 161 -3.55 1.61 -6.89
CA HIS A 161 -4.71 2.48 -6.74
C HIS A 161 -4.32 3.96 -6.73
N ILE A 162 -3.23 4.32 -6.04
CA ILE A 162 -2.70 5.69 -6.08
C ILE A 162 -2.31 6.08 -7.50
N LEU A 163 -1.59 5.22 -8.23
CA LEU A 163 -1.21 5.50 -9.61
C LEU A 163 -2.43 5.62 -10.54
N SER A 164 -3.46 4.79 -10.33
CA SER A 164 -4.72 4.92 -11.06
C SER A 164 -5.39 6.26 -10.81
N PHE A 165 -5.44 6.67 -9.54
CA PHE A 165 -5.99 7.97 -9.14
C PHE A 165 -5.20 9.14 -9.75
N LEU A 166 -3.88 9.09 -9.77
CA LEU A 166 -3.03 10.12 -10.35
C LEU A 166 -3.16 10.24 -11.88
N ASN A 167 -3.78 9.27 -12.55
CA ASN A 167 -4.12 9.36 -13.96
C ASN A 167 -5.49 10.02 -14.22
N GLU A 168 -6.25 10.35 -13.18
CA GLU A 168 -7.48 11.10 -13.31
C GLU A 168 -7.23 12.56 -13.69
N SER A 169 -8.29 13.30 -14.01
CA SER A 169 -8.17 14.71 -14.30
C SER A 169 -7.72 15.50 -13.07
N TYR A 170 -6.96 16.54 -13.29
CA TYR A 170 -6.54 17.49 -12.22
C TYR A 170 -7.70 17.92 -11.33
N GLN A 171 -8.84 18.28 -11.93
CA GLN A 171 -10.02 18.69 -11.19
C GLN A 171 -10.55 17.58 -10.28
N THR A 172 -10.66 16.36 -10.80
CA THR A 172 -11.10 15.18 -10.01
C THR A 172 -10.16 14.90 -8.84
N ILE A 173 -8.85 15.01 -9.04
CA ILE A 173 -7.84 14.79 -7.98
C ILE A 173 -8.06 15.79 -6.84
N PHE A 174 -8.20 17.08 -7.16
CA PHE A 174 -8.40 18.10 -6.14
C PHE A 174 -9.75 17.98 -5.42
N GLU A 175 -10.83 17.74 -6.14
CA GLU A 175 -12.15 17.52 -5.55
C GLU A 175 -12.16 16.37 -4.54
N VAL A 176 -11.38 15.32 -4.80
CA VAL A 176 -11.25 14.18 -3.87
C VAL A 176 -10.41 14.53 -2.66
N LEU A 177 -9.24 15.14 -2.86
CA LEU A 177 -8.34 15.47 -1.75
C LEU A 177 -8.92 16.55 -0.82
N GLU A 178 -9.68 17.50 -1.35
CA GLU A 178 -10.35 18.53 -0.55
C GLU A 178 -11.44 17.99 0.40
N THR A 179 -11.83 16.71 0.25
CA THR A 179 -12.74 16.08 1.21
C THR A 179 -12.10 15.76 2.56
N ASP A 180 -10.77 15.83 2.64
CA ASP A 180 -10.02 15.61 3.88
C ASP A 180 -9.36 16.91 4.35
N ASN A 181 -9.76 17.41 5.51
CA ASN A 181 -9.26 18.67 6.06
C ASN A 181 -7.80 18.61 6.55
N GLU A 182 -7.22 17.42 6.64
CA GLU A 182 -5.82 17.22 7.07
C GLU A 182 -4.86 17.14 5.86
N VAL A 183 -5.37 16.98 4.67
CA VAL A 183 -4.62 16.87 3.41
C VAL A 183 -4.60 18.21 2.68
#